data_decc122c1ae51d5b6e2aba515b303203
#
_entry.id   decc122c1ae51d5b6e2aba515b303203
#
_cell.length_a   1.000
_cell.length_b   1.000
_cell.length_c   1.000
_cell.angle_alpha   90.00
_cell.angle_beta   90.00
_cell.angle_gamma   90.00
#
_symmetry.space_group_name_H-M   'P 1'
#
loop_
_entity.id
_entity.type
_entity.pdbx_description
1 polymer ?
#
loop_
_entity_poly.entity_id
_entity_poly.type
_entity_poly.pdbx_seq_one_letter_code
_entity_poly.pdbx_strand_id
1 'polypeptide(L)'
;LAYTVKRRLPGLFVFVERVARAVTVLRFGRRIASSLARARVDGAVGGKPAVVRALGPDDLPALERLLGAMPEAHLEFFHPHGFDAKSLRLVLGSRAFMTYGLFIEDAMIAYALLKVSPSGAAFVGRLVTPELAGQGMGKVLARYLYWQAALAGLRAHSTINKNNTASLQSHRANREFRIVSELANGYLLIEFSRTPGDETPPVLDCP
;
A
#
# COMPACT_ATOMS: atom_id res chain seq x y z
N LEU A 1 9.73 18.04 11.49
CA LEU A 1 10.50 17.44 12.60
C LEU A 1 11.10 16.07 12.19
N ALA A 2 10.32 15.12 11.67
CA ALA A 2 10.83 13.78 11.27
C ALA A 2 11.93 13.85 10.20
N TYR A 3 11.80 14.70 9.19
CA TYR A 3 12.79 14.90 8.13
C TYR A 3 14.12 15.46 8.66
N THR A 4 14.06 16.39 9.60
CA THR A 4 15.24 17.02 10.24
C THR A 4 15.99 15.98 11.11
N VAL A 5 15.27 15.14 11.85
CA VAL A 5 15.85 14.06 12.68
C VAL A 5 16.51 13.01 11.80
N LYS A 6 15.87 12.58 10.70
CA LYS A 6 16.44 11.63 9.74
C LYS A 6 17.80 12.11 9.18
N ARG A 7 17.91 13.41 8.91
CA ARG A 7 19.12 13.98 8.32
C ARG A 7 20.25 14.25 9.34
N ARG A 8 19.90 14.65 10.58
CA ARG A 8 20.89 15.01 11.62
C ARG A 8 21.32 13.85 12.51
N LEU A 9 20.43 12.87 12.74
CA LEU A 9 20.66 11.75 13.66
C LEU A 9 20.12 10.43 13.04
N PRO A 10 20.74 9.92 11.96
CA PRO A 10 20.24 8.76 11.24
C PRO A 10 20.13 7.49 12.11
N GLY A 11 21.05 7.27 13.04
CA GLY A 11 20.99 6.14 13.97
C GLY A 11 19.79 6.20 14.92
N LEU A 12 19.48 7.38 15.46
CA LEU A 12 18.31 7.58 16.31
C LEU A 12 17.01 7.35 15.51
N PHE A 13 16.96 7.82 14.27
CA PHE A 13 15.81 7.61 13.39
C PHE A 13 15.55 6.11 13.14
N VAL A 14 16.61 5.34 12.83
CA VAL A 14 16.51 3.89 12.64
C VAL A 14 16.05 3.18 13.91
N PHE A 15 16.56 3.59 15.07
CA PHE A 15 16.12 3.04 16.35
C PHE A 15 14.64 3.31 16.63
N VAL A 16 14.20 4.55 16.45
CA VAL A 16 12.78 4.94 16.64
C VAL A 16 11.87 4.15 15.68
N GLU A 17 12.27 3.96 14.42
CA GLU A 17 11.50 3.14 13.48
C GLU A 17 11.44 1.66 13.89
N ARG A 18 12.51 1.11 14.44
CA ARG A 18 12.51 -0.27 14.96
C ARG A 18 11.55 -0.42 16.13
N VAL A 19 11.62 0.49 17.10
CA VAL A 19 10.70 0.50 18.25
C VAL A 19 9.25 0.66 17.78
N ALA A 20 8.99 1.60 16.89
CA ALA A 20 7.65 1.80 16.33
C ALA A 20 7.11 0.53 15.65
N ARG A 21 7.93 -0.16 14.87
CA ARG A 21 7.55 -1.45 14.25
C ARG A 21 7.27 -2.53 15.30
N ALA A 22 8.10 -2.65 16.32
CA ALA A 22 7.89 -3.62 17.40
C ALA A 22 6.56 -3.36 18.13
N VAL A 23 6.28 -2.11 18.47
CA VAL A 23 5.01 -1.70 19.10
C VAL A 23 3.82 -1.98 18.18
N THR A 24 3.95 -1.71 16.88
CA THR A 24 2.91 -2.03 15.89
C THR A 24 2.60 -3.54 15.88
N VAL A 25 3.63 -4.37 15.82
CA VAL A 25 3.47 -5.83 15.81
C VAL A 25 2.87 -6.34 17.12
N LEU A 26 3.29 -5.80 18.25
CA LEU A 26 2.71 -6.16 19.55
C LEU A 26 1.21 -5.83 19.64
N ARG A 27 0.80 -4.65 19.14
CA ARG A 27 -0.59 -4.19 19.24
C ARG A 27 -1.51 -4.82 18.20
N PHE A 28 -1.03 -5.00 16.98
CA PHE A 28 -1.86 -5.36 15.82
C PHE A 28 -1.46 -6.66 15.14
N GLY A 29 -0.34 -7.30 15.53
CA GLY A 29 0.25 -8.44 14.82
C GLY A 29 -0.69 -9.62 14.61
N ARG A 30 -1.54 -9.96 15.58
CA ARG A 30 -2.55 -11.02 15.43
C ARG A 30 -3.61 -10.67 14.39
N ARG A 31 -4.11 -9.42 14.41
CA ARG A 31 -5.13 -8.94 13.45
C ARG A 31 -4.55 -8.84 12.05
N ILE A 32 -3.32 -8.35 11.92
CA ILE A 32 -2.59 -8.30 10.66
C ILE A 32 -2.41 -9.72 10.11
N ALA A 33 -1.95 -10.67 10.90
CA ALA A 33 -1.78 -12.06 10.47
C ALA A 33 -3.12 -12.68 10.01
N SER A 34 -4.21 -12.45 10.74
CA SER A 34 -5.55 -12.91 10.35
C SER A 34 -6.05 -12.26 9.05
N SER A 35 -5.74 -10.98 8.81
CA SER A 35 -6.07 -10.30 7.56
C SER A 35 -5.25 -10.86 6.39
N LEU A 36 -3.94 -11.03 6.57
CA LEU A 36 -3.05 -11.59 5.55
C LEU A 36 -3.40 -13.03 5.16
N ALA A 37 -3.88 -13.84 6.10
CA ALA A 37 -4.36 -15.20 5.82
C ALA A 37 -5.59 -15.23 4.89
N ARG A 38 -6.33 -14.12 4.78
CA ARG A 38 -7.49 -13.94 3.90
C ARG A 38 -7.20 -13.04 2.70
N ALA A 39 -5.92 -12.77 2.44
CA ALA A 39 -5.52 -11.80 1.43
C ALA A 39 -5.73 -12.27 -0.02
N ARG A 40 -5.94 -13.57 -0.26
CA ARG A 40 -6.10 -14.09 -1.62
C ARG A 40 -7.49 -13.75 -2.17
N VAL A 41 -7.49 -13.08 -3.32
CA VAL A 41 -8.69 -12.80 -4.11
C VAL A 41 -8.38 -13.18 -5.54
N ASP A 42 -9.10 -14.16 -6.06
CA ASP A 42 -9.01 -14.60 -7.46
C ASP A 42 -10.04 -13.82 -8.30
N GLY A 43 -9.73 -13.58 -9.58
CA GLY A 43 -10.58 -12.88 -10.52
C GLY A 43 -9.99 -12.83 -11.91
N ALA A 44 -10.28 -11.77 -12.65
CA ALA A 44 -9.80 -11.58 -14.01
C ALA A 44 -9.37 -10.13 -14.28
N VAL A 45 -8.40 -9.96 -15.19
CA VAL A 45 -7.96 -8.67 -15.73
C VAL A 45 -7.78 -8.82 -17.23
N GLY A 46 -8.49 -8.02 -18.03
CA GLY A 46 -8.48 -8.16 -19.48
C GLY A 46 -8.91 -9.55 -19.95
N GLY A 47 -9.84 -10.18 -19.23
CA GLY A 47 -10.29 -11.56 -19.51
C GLY A 47 -9.31 -12.66 -19.14
N LYS A 48 -8.11 -12.32 -18.60
CA LYS A 48 -7.12 -13.31 -18.16
C LYS A 48 -7.27 -13.58 -16.67
N PRO A 49 -7.08 -14.84 -16.22
CA PRO A 49 -7.06 -15.17 -14.80
C PRO A 49 -6.04 -14.33 -14.05
N ALA A 50 -6.47 -13.74 -12.95
CA ALA A 50 -5.63 -12.87 -12.13
C ALA A 50 -5.85 -13.15 -10.64
N VAL A 51 -4.85 -12.84 -9.82
CA VAL A 51 -4.92 -13.02 -8.37
C VAL A 51 -4.24 -11.86 -7.65
N VAL A 52 -4.92 -11.31 -6.65
CA VAL A 52 -4.26 -10.50 -5.62
C VAL A 52 -3.97 -11.37 -4.42
N ARG A 53 -2.75 -11.31 -3.92
CA ARG A 53 -2.34 -12.05 -2.73
C ARG A 53 -1.30 -11.29 -1.91
N ALA A 54 -1.13 -11.69 -0.66
CA ALA A 54 -0.04 -11.21 0.18
C ALA A 54 1.32 -11.62 -0.42
N LEU A 55 2.30 -10.74 -0.25
CA LEU A 55 3.69 -10.97 -0.63
C LEU A 55 4.50 -11.43 0.58
N GLY A 56 5.42 -12.36 0.33
CA GLY A 56 6.42 -12.83 1.28
C GLY A 56 7.85 -12.60 0.80
N PRO A 57 8.85 -13.04 1.56
CA PRO A 57 10.27 -12.91 1.18
C PRO A 57 10.61 -13.52 -0.19
N ASP A 58 9.92 -14.59 -0.57
CA ASP A 58 10.14 -15.30 -1.85
C ASP A 58 9.66 -14.49 -3.07
N ASP A 59 8.83 -13.47 -2.86
CA ASP A 59 8.35 -12.58 -3.92
C ASP A 59 9.32 -11.45 -4.25
N LEU A 60 10.45 -11.35 -3.53
CA LEU A 60 11.45 -10.29 -3.77
C LEU A 60 11.86 -10.16 -5.24
N PRO A 61 12.19 -11.24 -5.96
CA PRO A 61 12.59 -11.11 -7.38
C PRO A 61 11.47 -10.57 -8.28
N ALA A 62 10.22 -10.92 -8.00
CA ALA A 62 9.07 -10.42 -8.76
C ALA A 62 8.83 -8.92 -8.49
N LEU A 63 8.96 -8.49 -7.23
CA LEU A 63 8.83 -7.09 -6.84
C LEU A 63 9.98 -6.24 -7.39
N GLU A 64 11.21 -6.73 -7.37
CA GLU A 64 12.37 -6.05 -7.99
C GLU A 64 12.17 -5.87 -9.48
N ARG A 65 11.70 -6.90 -10.20
CA ARG A 65 11.40 -6.80 -11.65
C ARG A 65 10.30 -5.76 -11.91
N LEU A 66 9.20 -5.80 -11.15
CA LEU A 66 8.12 -4.83 -11.30
C LEU A 66 8.64 -3.39 -11.12
N LEU A 67 9.33 -3.10 -10.02
CA LEU A 67 9.82 -1.76 -9.71
C LEU A 67 10.91 -1.29 -10.70
N GLY A 68 11.79 -2.20 -11.11
CA GLY A 68 12.85 -1.91 -12.09
C GLY A 68 12.35 -1.63 -13.50
N ALA A 69 11.17 -2.16 -13.85
CA ALA A 69 10.53 -1.90 -15.14
C ALA A 69 9.71 -0.59 -15.16
N MET A 70 9.48 0.06 -13.99
CA MET A 70 8.69 1.28 -13.92
C MET A 70 9.48 2.49 -14.46
N PRO A 71 8.90 3.30 -15.34
CA PRO A 71 9.46 4.60 -15.71
C PRO A 71 9.60 5.50 -14.48
N GLU A 72 10.66 6.30 -14.42
CA GLU A 72 10.91 7.21 -13.30
C GLU A 72 9.74 8.18 -13.04
N ALA A 73 9.17 8.73 -14.11
CA ALA A 73 7.97 9.58 -14.03
C ALA A 73 6.76 8.88 -13.40
N HIS A 74 6.64 7.55 -13.56
CA HIS A 74 5.56 6.76 -12.96
C HIS A 74 5.76 6.55 -11.46
N LEU A 75 7.00 6.58 -11.00
CA LEU A 75 7.39 6.48 -9.60
C LEU A 75 7.42 7.82 -8.86
N GLU A 76 7.28 8.95 -9.56
CA GLU A 76 7.43 10.32 -9.00
C GLU A 76 6.67 10.53 -7.67
N PHE A 77 5.46 9.99 -7.57
CA PHE A 77 4.61 10.14 -6.37
C PHE A 77 4.55 8.87 -5.50
N PHE A 78 5.33 7.84 -5.81
CA PHE A 78 5.27 6.56 -5.11
C PHE A 78 6.59 6.23 -4.41
N HIS A 79 6.76 6.74 -3.19
CA HIS A 79 7.95 6.50 -2.36
C HIS A 79 7.60 6.02 -0.94
N PRO A 80 6.84 4.91 -0.77
CA PRO A 80 6.45 4.43 0.55
C PRO A 80 7.64 3.89 1.37
N HIS A 81 8.69 3.43 0.69
CA HIS A 81 9.94 2.89 1.21
C HIS A 81 11.05 2.99 0.16
N GLY A 82 12.28 2.62 0.50
CA GLY A 82 13.37 2.48 -0.49
C GLY A 82 13.12 1.29 -1.43
N PHE A 83 13.62 1.39 -2.66
CA PHE A 83 13.45 0.34 -3.70
C PHE A 83 14.71 -0.53 -3.86
N ASP A 84 15.74 -0.30 -3.05
CA ASP A 84 16.90 -1.18 -2.99
C ASP A 84 16.55 -2.53 -2.34
N ALA A 85 17.29 -3.58 -2.71
CA ALA A 85 17.04 -4.95 -2.26
C ALA A 85 16.98 -5.11 -0.73
N LYS A 86 17.77 -4.32 0.01
CA LYS A 86 17.77 -4.35 1.49
C LYS A 86 16.46 -3.79 2.04
N SER A 87 15.99 -2.68 1.49
CA SER A 87 14.71 -2.05 1.87
C SER A 87 13.53 -2.95 1.53
N LEU A 88 13.53 -3.58 0.36
CA LEU A 88 12.48 -4.50 -0.07
C LEU A 88 12.42 -5.76 0.81
N ARG A 89 13.56 -6.37 1.13
CA ARG A 89 13.61 -7.51 2.08
C ARG A 89 13.04 -7.13 3.45
N LEU A 90 13.36 -5.94 3.94
CA LEU A 90 12.84 -5.46 5.22
C LEU A 90 11.32 -5.27 5.17
N VAL A 91 10.80 -4.74 4.08
CA VAL A 91 9.36 -4.52 3.88
C VAL A 91 8.62 -5.85 3.80
N LEU A 92 9.10 -6.79 2.97
CA LEU A 92 8.50 -8.12 2.81
C LEU A 92 8.59 -8.99 4.07
N GLY A 93 9.64 -8.83 4.89
CA GLY A 93 9.82 -9.55 6.14
C GLY A 93 9.15 -8.91 7.35
N SER A 94 8.59 -7.70 7.24
CA SER A 94 8.07 -6.96 8.40
C SER A 94 6.56 -7.00 8.49
N ARG A 95 6.02 -7.51 9.60
CA ARG A 95 4.57 -7.48 9.88
C ARG A 95 3.98 -6.07 10.07
N ALA A 96 4.80 -5.02 10.14
CA ALA A 96 4.33 -3.64 10.13
C ALA A 96 4.01 -3.15 8.70
N PHE A 97 4.35 -3.94 7.68
CA PHE A 97 3.97 -3.73 6.29
C PHE A 97 3.12 -4.91 5.83
N MET A 98 1.90 -4.63 5.42
CA MET A 98 1.04 -5.60 4.75
C MET A 98 1.19 -5.34 3.25
N THR A 99 1.93 -6.21 2.57
CA THR A 99 2.30 -6.05 1.17
C THR A 99 1.56 -7.04 0.30
N TYR A 100 1.14 -6.59 -0.87
CA TYR A 100 0.30 -7.36 -1.80
C TYR A 100 0.78 -7.18 -3.23
N GLY A 101 0.70 -8.24 -4.01
CA GLY A 101 0.91 -8.24 -5.44
C GLY A 101 -0.35 -8.65 -6.19
N LEU A 102 -0.62 -8.00 -7.31
CA LEU A 102 -1.56 -8.47 -8.30
C LEU A 102 -0.77 -9.18 -9.40
N PHE A 103 -1.17 -10.40 -9.70
CA PHE A 103 -0.53 -11.24 -10.70
C PHE A 103 -1.53 -11.59 -11.79
N ILE A 104 -1.06 -11.57 -13.04
CA ILE A 104 -1.69 -12.24 -14.18
C ILE A 104 -0.71 -13.35 -14.56
N GLU A 105 -1.18 -14.60 -14.55
CA GLU A 105 -0.29 -15.75 -14.64
C GLU A 105 0.82 -15.65 -13.57
N ASP A 106 2.11 -15.68 -13.95
CA ASP A 106 3.25 -15.53 -13.02
C ASP A 106 3.82 -14.11 -12.96
N ALA A 107 3.27 -13.17 -13.75
CA ALA A 107 3.76 -11.81 -13.82
C ALA A 107 3.09 -10.92 -12.77
N MET A 108 3.89 -10.29 -11.90
CA MET A 108 3.41 -9.24 -11.00
C MET A 108 3.18 -7.95 -11.80
N ILE A 109 1.94 -7.48 -11.88
CA ILE A 109 1.53 -6.31 -12.66
C ILE A 109 1.13 -5.11 -11.79
N ALA A 110 0.99 -5.32 -10.50
CA ALA A 110 0.76 -4.23 -9.55
C ALA A 110 1.29 -4.58 -8.16
N TYR A 111 1.65 -3.55 -7.43
CA TYR A 111 2.10 -3.61 -6.04
C TYR A 111 1.24 -2.71 -5.18
N ALA A 112 0.80 -3.22 -4.03
CA ALA A 112 0.00 -2.47 -3.07
C ALA A 112 0.49 -2.74 -1.64
N LEU A 113 0.32 -1.76 -0.75
CA LEU A 113 0.75 -1.92 0.64
C LEU A 113 -0.09 -1.11 1.63
N LEU A 114 -0.10 -1.62 2.87
CA LEU A 114 -0.49 -0.87 4.06
C LEU A 114 0.72 -0.78 4.99
N LYS A 115 1.26 0.43 5.20
CA LYS A 115 2.29 0.68 6.21
C LYS A 115 1.60 1.06 7.52
N VAL A 116 1.67 0.17 8.50
CA VAL A 116 0.94 0.30 9.76
C VAL A 116 1.80 1.00 10.80
N SER A 117 1.21 1.96 11.50
CA SER A 117 1.84 2.70 12.61
C SER A 117 1.38 2.17 13.97
N PRO A 118 2.11 2.50 15.06
CA PRO A 118 1.72 2.15 16.43
C PRO A 118 0.34 2.67 16.85
N SER A 119 -0.17 3.73 16.20
CA SER A 119 -1.51 4.29 16.47
C SER A 119 -2.65 3.51 15.80
N GLY A 120 -2.34 2.50 14.97
CA GLY A 120 -3.32 1.79 14.15
C GLY A 120 -3.73 2.55 12.88
N ALA A 121 -3.03 3.64 12.56
CA ALA A 121 -3.16 4.27 11.25
C ALA A 121 -2.36 3.48 10.21
N ALA A 122 -2.96 3.21 9.05
CA ALA A 122 -2.37 2.45 7.96
C ALA A 122 -2.28 3.33 6.70
N PHE A 123 -1.06 3.62 6.28
CA PHE A 123 -0.82 4.34 5.02
C PHE A 123 -1.11 3.41 3.84
N VAL A 124 -1.94 3.89 2.92
CA VAL A 124 -2.34 3.20 1.70
C VAL A 124 -1.42 3.62 0.55
N GLY A 125 -0.67 2.68 0.00
CA GLY A 125 0.15 2.87 -1.19
C GLY A 125 -0.19 1.84 -2.25
N ARG A 126 -0.20 2.25 -3.52
CA ARG A 126 -0.42 1.36 -4.66
C ARG A 126 0.30 1.85 -5.91
N LEU A 127 0.77 0.91 -6.69
CA LEU A 127 1.44 1.11 -7.96
C LEU A 127 0.91 0.07 -8.95
N VAL A 128 0.58 0.50 -10.16
CA VAL A 128 0.10 -0.36 -11.25
C VAL A 128 1.03 -0.13 -12.44
N THR A 129 1.29 -1.14 -13.24
CA THR A 129 2.10 -0.97 -14.46
C THR A 129 1.46 0.06 -15.40
N PRO A 130 2.26 0.81 -16.18
CA PRO A 130 1.75 1.85 -17.07
C PRO A 130 0.70 1.35 -18.07
N GLU A 131 0.86 0.11 -18.55
CA GLU A 131 -0.02 -0.53 -19.53
C GLU A 131 -1.45 -0.70 -19.01
N LEU A 132 -1.61 -0.83 -17.69
CA LEU A 132 -2.90 -0.99 -17.02
C LEU A 132 -3.37 0.31 -16.32
N ALA A 133 -2.62 1.40 -16.46
CA ALA A 133 -3.02 2.68 -15.93
C ALA A 133 -4.29 3.20 -16.63
N GLY A 134 -5.20 3.81 -15.87
CA GLY A 134 -6.46 4.33 -16.42
C GLY A 134 -7.57 3.28 -16.61
N GLN A 135 -7.28 1.99 -16.51
CA GLN A 135 -8.25 0.89 -16.73
C GLN A 135 -9.00 0.49 -15.43
N GLY A 136 -9.07 1.34 -14.43
CA GLY A 136 -9.81 1.07 -13.19
C GLY A 136 -9.04 0.26 -12.14
N MET A 137 -7.88 -0.32 -12.47
CA MET A 137 -7.09 -1.16 -11.59
C MET A 137 -6.72 -0.47 -10.26
N GLY A 138 -6.32 0.80 -10.32
CA GLY A 138 -6.05 1.59 -9.12
C GLY A 138 -7.26 1.70 -8.18
N LYS A 139 -8.49 1.68 -8.74
CA LYS A 139 -9.74 1.70 -7.97
C LYS A 139 -9.96 0.37 -7.25
N VAL A 140 -9.77 -0.74 -7.94
CA VAL A 140 -9.92 -2.09 -7.37
C VAL A 140 -8.90 -2.33 -6.25
N LEU A 141 -7.63 -1.99 -6.47
CA LEU A 141 -6.58 -2.11 -5.45
C LEU A 141 -6.83 -1.20 -4.24
N ALA A 142 -7.40 0.00 -4.43
CA ALA A 142 -7.77 0.84 -3.29
C ALA A 142 -8.86 0.17 -2.44
N ARG A 143 -9.91 -0.38 -3.06
CA ARG A 143 -10.97 -1.14 -2.35
C ARG A 143 -10.39 -2.34 -1.63
N TYR A 144 -9.48 -3.06 -2.27
CA TYR A 144 -8.78 -4.18 -1.67
C TYR A 144 -8.01 -3.77 -0.41
N LEU A 145 -7.26 -2.66 -0.46
CA LEU A 145 -6.51 -2.17 0.70
C LEU A 145 -7.44 -1.70 1.83
N TYR A 146 -8.60 -1.07 1.50
CA TYR A 146 -9.58 -0.71 2.52
C TYR A 146 -10.19 -1.93 3.20
N TRP A 147 -10.51 -2.97 2.43
CA TRP A 147 -10.96 -4.24 2.97
C TRP A 147 -9.92 -4.87 3.91
N GLN A 148 -8.67 -4.96 3.51
CA GLN A 148 -7.60 -5.50 4.34
C GLN A 148 -7.36 -4.65 5.61
N ALA A 149 -7.44 -3.33 5.51
CA ALA A 149 -7.35 -2.44 6.66
C ALA A 149 -8.53 -2.66 7.63
N ALA A 150 -9.76 -2.81 7.13
CA ALA A 150 -10.95 -3.08 7.93
C ALA A 150 -10.85 -4.41 8.67
N LEU A 151 -10.44 -5.51 7.98
CA LEU A 151 -10.21 -6.82 8.59
C LEU A 151 -9.18 -6.76 9.73
N ALA A 152 -8.13 -5.96 9.58
CA ALA A 152 -7.09 -5.78 10.60
C ALA A 152 -7.49 -4.74 11.69
N GLY A 153 -8.65 -4.10 11.58
CA GLY A 153 -9.11 -3.06 12.50
C GLY A 153 -8.29 -1.77 12.44
N LEU A 154 -7.70 -1.46 11.29
CA LEU A 154 -6.84 -0.31 11.05
C LEU A 154 -7.61 0.86 10.45
N ARG A 155 -7.08 2.07 10.60
CA ARG A 155 -7.60 3.29 9.98
C ARG A 155 -6.78 3.63 8.74
N ALA A 156 -7.40 3.53 7.57
CA ALA A 156 -6.73 3.81 6.32
C ALA A 156 -6.53 5.33 6.13
N HIS A 157 -5.33 5.72 5.72
CA HIS A 157 -4.99 7.09 5.33
C HIS A 157 -3.98 7.07 4.18
N SER A 158 -3.82 8.20 3.50
CA SER A 158 -2.79 8.38 2.48
C SER A 158 -2.26 9.81 2.50
N THR A 159 -1.07 9.99 1.94
CA THR A 159 -0.55 11.30 1.60
C THR A 159 -0.49 11.41 0.07
N ILE A 160 -1.18 12.38 -0.49
CA ILE A 160 -1.31 12.54 -1.93
C ILE A 160 -0.85 13.94 -2.32
N ASN A 161 0.05 14.03 -3.27
CA ASN A 161 0.42 15.33 -3.84
C ASN A 161 -0.78 15.92 -4.60
N LYS A 162 -1.04 17.22 -4.43
CA LYS A 162 -2.13 17.93 -5.11
C LYS A 162 -2.09 17.79 -6.63
N ASN A 163 -0.90 17.63 -7.20
CA ASN A 163 -0.68 17.47 -8.63
C ASN A 163 -0.94 16.02 -9.11
N ASN A 164 -1.01 15.04 -8.20
CA ASN A 164 -1.38 13.67 -8.54
C ASN A 164 -2.90 13.53 -8.67
N THR A 165 -3.45 14.14 -9.72
CA THR A 165 -4.89 14.19 -9.99
C THR A 165 -5.48 12.79 -10.20
N ALA A 166 -4.75 11.89 -10.86
CA ALA A 166 -5.17 10.50 -11.08
C ALA A 166 -5.41 9.75 -9.75
N SER A 167 -4.49 9.90 -8.80
CA SER A 167 -4.66 9.29 -7.47
C SER A 167 -5.83 9.92 -6.71
N LEU A 168 -5.97 11.24 -6.72
CA LEU A 168 -7.10 11.93 -6.07
C LEU A 168 -8.45 11.50 -6.65
N GLN A 169 -8.58 11.44 -7.98
CA GLN A 169 -9.80 10.98 -8.65
C GLN A 169 -10.12 9.53 -8.33
N SER A 170 -9.11 8.66 -8.37
CA SER A 170 -9.28 7.24 -8.02
C SER A 170 -9.77 7.04 -6.58
N HIS A 171 -9.30 7.84 -5.63
CA HIS A 171 -9.80 7.78 -4.26
C HIS A 171 -11.21 8.33 -4.12
N ARG A 172 -11.53 9.47 -4.75
CA ARG A 172 -12.88 10.05 -4.76
C ARG A 172 -13.94 9.12 -5.36
N ALA A 173 -13.56 8.40 -6.43
CA ALA A 173 -14.45 7.43 -7.07
C ALA A 173 -14.75 6.19 -6.21
N ASN A 174 -13.95 5.93 -5.18
CA ASN A 174 -14.13 4.76 -4.32
C ASN A 174 -14.83 5.07 -3.01
N ARG A 175 -14.53 6.23 -2.42
CA ARG A 175 -14.88 6.49 -1.04
C ARG A 175 -14.74 7.97 -0.71
N GLU A 176 -15.61 8.45 0.15
CA GLU A 176 -15.42 9.73 0.80
C GLU A 176 -14.17 9.71 1.68
N PHE A 177 -13.43 10.78 1.63
CA PHE A 177 -12.30 11.03 2.51
C PHE A 177 -12.32 12.48 2.99
N ARG A 178 -11.75 12.69 4.16
CA ARG A 178 -11.52 14.04 4.67
C ARG A 178 -10.05 14.42 4.52
N ILE A 179 -9.80 15.68 4.19
CA ILE A 179 -8.46 16.25 4.28
C ILE A 179 -8.22 16.57 5.75
N VAL A 180 -7.25 15.89 6.35
CA VAL A 180 -6.88 16.09 7.77
C VAL A 180 -5.96 17.27 7.92
N SER A 181 -4.98 17.41 7.01
CA SER A 181 -4.03 18.51 6.98
C SER A 181 -3.39 18.65 5.61
N GLU A 182 -2.94 19.85 5.31
CA GLU A 182 -2.00 20.09 4.24
C GLU A 182 -0.58 19.97 4.78
N LEU A 183 0.24 19.18 4.09
CA LEU A 183 1.64 18.95 4.44
C LEU A 183 2.54 19.83 3.58
N ALA A 184 3.81 19.92 3.98
CA ALA A 184 4.83 20.60 3.17
C ALA A 184 4.90 19.98 1.75
N ASN A 185 5.37 20.77 0.79
CA ASN A 185 5.57 20.37 -0.61
C ASN A 185 4.27 19.97 -1.36
N GLY A 186 3.12 20.51 -0.97
CA GLY A 186 1.85 20.32 -1.67
C GLY A 186 1.20 18.96 -1.47
N TYR A 187 1.59 18.21 -0.44
CA TYR A 187 0.91 16.96 -0.08
C TYR A 187 -0.29 17.22 0.83
N LEU A 188 -1.33 16.44 0.61
CA LEU A 188 -2.52 16.37 1.47
C LEU A 188 -2.46 15.07 2.28
N LEU A 189 -2.61 15.18 3.60
CA LEU A 189 -2.93 14.02 4.44
C LEU A 189 -4.44 13.81 4.39
N ILE A 190 -4.86 12.66 3.87
CA ILE A 190 -6.25 12.28 3.77
C ILE A 190 -6.54 11.06 4.62
N GLU A 191 -7.71 11.01 5.23
CA GLU A 191 -8.22 9.87 5.99
C GLU A 191 -9.50 9.36 5.34
N PHE A 192 -9.59 8.05 5.16
CA PHE A 192 -10.72 7.39 4.53
C PHE A 192 -11.76 6.99 5.57
N SER A 193 -13.03 7.31 5.31
CA SER A 193 -14.14 6.86 6.12
C SER A 193 -14.34 5.35 5.96
N ARG A 194 -14.69 4.65 7.03
CA ARG A 194 -15.17 3.27 6.93
C ARG A 194 -16.58 3.27 6.37
N THR A 195 -16.87 2.31 5.50
CA THR A 195 -18.20 2.11 4.93
C THR A 195 -18.73 0.73 5.27
N PRO A 196 -20.06 0.55 5.39
CA PRO A 196 -20.66 -0.78 5.41
C PRO A 196 -20.18 -1.59 4.18
N GLY A 197 -19.84 -2.85 4.39
CA GLY A 197 -19.29 -3.71 3.32
C GLY A 197 -17.77 -3.70 3.19
N ASP A 198 -17.03 -2.90 3.94
CA ASP A 198 -15.56 -2.96 3.98
C ASP A 198 -15.01 -4.33 4.43
N GLU A 199 -15.83 -5.17 5.04
CA GLU A 199 -15.47 -6.51 5.45
C GLU A 199 -15.68 -7.56 4.35
N THR A 200 -16.31 -7.17 3.24
CA THR A 200 -16.53 -8.02 2.07
C THR A 200 -15.35 -7.92 1.10
N PRO A 201 -14.78 -9.04 0.63
CA PRO A 201 -13.70 -8.99 -0.35
C PRO A 201 -14.18 -8.28 -1.63
N PRO A 202 -13.36 -7.40 -2.21
CA PRO A 202 -13.71 -6.77 -3.48
C PRO A 202 -13.69 -7.80 -4.61
N VAL A 203 -14.52 -7.60 -5.60
CA VAL A 203 -14.47 -8.35 -6.86
C VAL A 203 -13.25 -7.86 -7.64
N LEU A 204 -12.40 -8.79 -8.06
CA LEU A 204 -11.29 -8.55 -8.97
C LEU A 204 -11.80 -8.82 -10.39
N ASP A 205 -12.37 -7.80 -10.99
CA ASP A 205 -12.83 -7.83 -12.37
C ASP A 205 -12.53 -6.48 -12.99
N CYS A 206 -11.63 -6.48 -13.95
CA CYS A 206 -11.20 -5.30 -14.70
C CYS A 206 -11.15 -5.64 -16.18
N PRO A 207 -11.69 -4.72 -17.01
CA PRO A 207 -11.71 -4.90 -18.45
C PRO A 207 -10.31 -5.03 -19.06
#